data_9c7d1fc573f40afa6cb5462ba9a2bfa4
#
_entry.id   9c7d1fc573f40afa6cb5462ba9a2bfa4
#
_cell.length_a   1.000
_cell.length_b   1.000
_cell.length_c   1.000
_cell.angle_alpha   90.00
_cell.angle_beta   90.00
_cell.angle_gamma   90.00
#
_symmetry.space_group_name_H-M   'P 1'
#
loop_
_entity.id
_entity.type
_entity.pdbx_description
1 polymer ?
#
loop_
_entity_poly.entity_id
_entity_poly.type
_entity_poly.pdbx_seq_one_letter_code
_entity_poly.pdbx_strand_id
1 'polypeptide(L)' 'MDKIDRKILSELQRNARASLQEIGQAVGLSPSPCWTRIKRMEDEGVIEGYTVRLNPQALGLGDTVLLMVTLNSHS' A
#
# COMPACT_ATOMS: atom_id res chain seq x y z
N MET A 1 -5.00 -16.84 2.59
CA MET A 1 -5.65 -15.56 2.23
C MET A 1 -7.01 -15.82 1.62
N ASP A 2 -8.01 -15.17 2.15
CA ASP A 2 -9.36 -15.33 1.60
C ASP A 2 -9.65 -14.26 0.54
N LYS A 3 -10.88 -14.30 0.02
CA LYS A 3 -11.30 -13.41 -1.05
C LYS A 3 -11.32 -11.95 -0.62
N ILE A 4 -11.67 -11.69 0.64
CA ILE A 4 -11.70 -10.32 1.16
C ILE A 4 -10.28 -9.76 1.30
N ASP A 5 -9.34 -10.57 1.77
CA ASP A 5 -7.94 -10.16 1.84
C ASP A 5 -7.43 -9.74 0.46
N ARG A 6 -7.76 -10.52 -0.56
CA ARG A 6 -7.33 -10.19 -1.94
C ARG A 6 -7.94 -8.90 -2.44
N LYS A 7 -9.20 -8.65 -2.09
CA LYS A 7 -9.84 -7.38 -2.46
C LYS A 7 -9.18 -6.20 -1.76
N ILE A 8 -8.84 -6.36 -0.49
CA ILE A 8 -8.13 -5.31 0.26
C ILE A 8 -6.80 -5.01 -0.40
N LEU A 9 -6.04 -6.05 -0.76
CA LEU A 9 -4.75 -5.85 -1.43
C LEU A 9 -4.91 -5.14 -2.76
N SER A 10 -5.94 -5.48 -3.52
CA SER A 10 -6.23 -4.81 -4.78
C SER A 10 -6.51 -3.32 -4.58
N GLU A 11 -7.29 -2.97 -3.55
CA GLU A 11 -7.56 -1.58 -3.23
C GLU A 11 -6.30 -0.83 -2.83
N LEU A 12 -5.45 -1.44 -2.01
CA LEU A 12 -4.19 -0.83 -1.59
C LEU A 12 -3.21 -0.66 -2.75
N GLN A 13 -3.21 -1.59 -3.69
CA GLN A 13 -2.35 -1.46 -4.87
C GLN A 13 -2.78 -0.29 -5.76
N ARG A 14 -4.06 0.00 -5.80
CA ARG A 14 -4.55 1.16 -6.54
C ARG A 14 -4.30 2.46 -5.80
N ASN A 15 -4.43 2.44 -4.48
CA ASN A 15 -4.26 3.64 -3.66
C ASN A 15 -3.80 3.24 -2.26
N ALA A 16 -2.49 3.27 -2.05
CA ALA A 16 -1.90 2.91 -0.76
C ALA A 16 -2.29 3.89 0.36
N ARG A 17 -2.87 5.04 0.02
CA ARG A 17 -3.30 6.04 0.99
C ARG A 17 -4.81 5.99 1.27
N ALA A 18 -5.50 4.99 0.73
CA ALA A 18 -6.92 4.85 1.00
C ALA A 18 -7.15 4.69 2.50
N SER A 19 -8.19 5.34 3.01
CA SER A 19 -8.57 5.20 4.40
C SER A 19 -9.20 3.83 4.65
N LEU A 20 -9.21 3.41 5.91
CA LEU A 20 -9.87 2.16 6.28
C LEU A 20 -11.36 2.20 5.94
N GLN A 21 -11.98 3.37 6.04
CA GLN A 21 -13.38 3.54 5.66
C GLN A 21 -13.59 3.31 4.18
N GLU A 22 -12.71 3.88 3.35
CA GLU A 22 -12.78 3.69 1.90
C GLU A 22 -12.57 2.23 1.52
N ILE A 23 -11.59 1.58 2.13
CA ILE A 23 -11.33 0.17 1.87
C ILE A 23 -12.52 -0.67 2.31
N GLY A 24 -13.06 -0.38 3.48
CA GLY A 24 -14.22 -1.10 3.99
C GLY A 24 -15.43 -1.00 3.07
N GLN A 25 -15.69 0.17 2.53
CA GLN A 25 -16.79 0.35 1.59
C GLN A 25 -16.59 -0.49 0.33
N ALA A 26 -15.35 -0.59 -0.14
CA ALA A 26 -15.04 -1.36 -1.35
C ALA A 26 -15.17 -2.87 -1.15
N VAL A 27 -14.88 -3.36 0.06
CA VAL A 27 -14.87 -4.81 0.32
C VAL A 27 -16.04 -5.29 1.16
N GLY A 28 -16.90 -4.37 1.63
CA GLY A 28 -18.09 -4.73 2.40
C GLY A 28 -17.85 -4.97 3.88
N LEU A 29 -16.87 -4.28 4.47
CA LEU A 29 -16.55 -4.39 5.89
C LEU A 29 -16.49 -3.02 6.54
N SER A 30 -16.69 -2.98 7.86
CA SER A 30 -16.41 -1.76 8.62
C SER A 30 -14.90 -1.58 8.77
N PRO A 31 -14.43 -0.36 9.18
CA PRO A 31 -12.99 -0.09 9.22
C PRO A 31 -12.19 -1.01 10.14
N SER A 32 -12.74 -1.39 11.29
CA SER A 32 -12.00 -2.16 12.27
C SER A 32 -11.56 -3.55 11.75
N PRO A 33 -12.44 -4.37 11.17
CA PRO A 33 -11.99 -5.64 10.60
C PRO A 33 -11.05 -5.44 9.39
N CYS A 34 -11.15 -4.33 8.66
CA CYS A 34 -10.20 -4.03 7.60
C CYS A 34 -8.81 -3.84 8.19
N TRP A 35 -8.71 -3.06 9.27
CA TRP A 35 -7.43 -2.82 9.94
C TRP A 35 -6.81 -4.13 10.42
N THR A 36 -7.62 -4.99 11.04
CA THR A 36 -7.14 -6.27 11.56
C THR A 36 -6.56 -7.13 10.43
N ARG A 37 -7.24 -7.18 9.30
CA ARG A 37 -6.77 -7.98 8.16
C ARG A 37 -5.49 -7.40 7.57
N ILE A 38 -5.41 -6.08 7.41
CA ILE A 38 -4.22 -5.43 6.88
C ILE A 38 -3.04 -5.65 7.81
N LYS A 39 -3.26 -5.47 9.11
CA LYS A 39 -2.20 -5.68 10.11
C LYS A 39 -1.66 -7.11 10.06
N ARG A 40 -2.55 -8.07 9.96
CA ARG A 40 -2.15 -9.48 9.85
C ARG A 40 -1.31 -9.70 8.59
N MET A 41 -1.72 -9.15 7.45
CA MET A 41 -0.97 -9.31 6.22
C MET A 41 0.39 -8.62 6.27
N GLU A 42 0.49 -7.51 6.97
CA GLU A 42 1.78 -6.88 7.22
C GLU A 42 2.68 -7.76 8.09
N ASP A 43 2.11 -8.28 9.16
CA ASP A 43 2.86 -9.11 10.10
C ASP A 43 3.33 -10.42 9.48
N GLU A 44 2.55 -10.98 8.58
CA GLU A 44 2.90 -12.21 7.88
C GLU A 44 3.80 -11.99 6.68
N GLY A 45 4.11 -10.75 6.36
CA GLY A 45 4.99 -10.43 5.25
C GLY A 45 4.32 -10.46 3.88
N VAL A 46 2.99 -10.60 3.82
CA VAL A 46 2.26 -10.50 2.56
C VAL A 46 2.38 -9.08 2.01
N ILE A 47 2.23 -8.09 2.89
CA ILE A 47 2.51 -6.70 2.57
C ILE A 47 3.91 -6.41 3.10
N GLU A 48 4.84 -6.22 2.18
CA GLU A 48 6.23 -5.97 2.54
C GLU A 48 6.50 -4.51 2.87
N GLY A 49 5.66 -3.62 2.38
CA GLY A 49 5.83 -2.20 2.62
C GLY A 49 4.95 -1.39 1.69
N TYR A 50 5.06 -0.09 1.81
CA TYR A 50 4.31 0.87 1.00
C TYR A 50 5.30 1.79 0.32
N THR A 51 5.02 2.15 -0.93
CA THR A 51 5.94 2.97 -1.69
C THR A 51 5.15 3.93 -2.58
N VAL A 52 5.85 4.89 -3.15
CA VAL A 52 5.25 5.82 -4.09
C VAL A 52 5.86 5.62 -5.47
N ARG A 53 5.04 5.84 -6.48
CA ARG A 53 5.52 5.91 -7.85
C ARG A 53 5.86 7.36 -8.15
N LEU A 54 7.05 7.56 -8.68
CA LEU A 54 7.54 8.89 -8.98
C LEU A 54 7.58 9.11 -10.49
N ASN A 55 7.32 10.36 -10.87
CA ASN A 55 7.46 10.76 -12.26
C ASN A 55 8.81 11.45 -12.40
N PRO A 56 9.81 10.82 -13.02
CA PRO A 56 11.16 11.41 -13.13
C PRO A 56 11.16 12.73 -13.86
N GLN A 57 10.31 12.88 -14.86
CA GLN A 57 10.24 14.11 -15.64
C GLN A 57 9.71 15.27 -14.81
N ALA A 58 8.71 15.02 -13.98
CA ALA A 58 8.17 16.04 -13.10
C ALA A 58 9.18 16.46 -12.04
N LEU A 59 10.07 15.55 -11.63
CA LEU A 59 11.12 15.87 -10.67
C LEU A 59 12.30 16.59 -11.32
N GLY A 60 12.50 16.39 -12.62
CA GLY A 60 13.60 17.01 -13.34
C GLY A 60 14.98 16.44 -13.02
N LEU A 61 15.05 15.28 -12.37
CA LEU A 61 16.32 14.71 -11.92
C LEU A 61 16.60 13.30 -12.43
N GLY A 62 15.62 12.61 -12.94
CA GLY A 62 15.83 11.28 -13.51
C GLY A 62 16.24 10.23 -12.50
N ASP A 63 17.19 9.36 -12.92
CA ASP A 63 17.50 8.12 -12.22
C ASP A 63 18.09 8.30 -10.82
N THR A 64 18.84 9.36 -10.60
CA THR A 64 19.50 9.58 -9.32
C THR A 64 18.51 9.69 -8.17
N VAL A 65 17.39 10.35 -8.42
CA VAL A 65 16.33 10.49 -7.40
C VAL A 65 15.74 9.13 -7.04
N LEU A 66 15.53 8.29 -8.02
CA LEU A 66 14.96 6.96 -7.76
C LEU A 66 15.86 6.13 -6.86
N LEU A 67 17.18 6.20 -7.04
CA LEU A 67 18.12 5.50 -6.17
C LEU A 67 18.05 5.99 -4.75
N MET A 68 17.96 7.28 -4.55
CA MET A 68 17.87 7.85 -3.20
C MET A 68 16.60 7.41 -2.48
N VAL A 69 15.48 7.37 -3.18
CA VAL A 69 14.21 6.91 -2.60
C VAL A 69 14.32 5.45 -2.19
N THR A 70 14.93 4.62 -3.01
CA THR A 70 15.11 3.21 -2.71
C THR A 70 15.95 3.01 -1.45
N LEU A 71 17.03 3.75 -1.30
CA LEU A 71 17.89 3.67 -0.12
C LEU A 71 17.13 4.07 1.14
N ASN A 72 16.32 5.11 1.07
CA ASN A 72 15.56 5.58 2.22
C ASN A 72 14.50 4.58 2.67
N SER A 73 13.99 3.77 1.77
CA SER A 73 12.95 2.81 2.12
C SER A 73 13.46 1.68 2.99
N HIS A 74 14.77 1.53 3.13
CA HIS A 74 15.39 0.48 3.94
C HIS A 74 15.78 0.94 5.34
N SER A 75 15.58 2.17 5.63
CA SER A 75 15.98 2.72 6.93
C SER A 75 15.02 2.35 8.06
#